data_2e1337ab609b413cce7eb3b6c60e10b0
#
_entry.id   2e1337ab609b413cce7eb3b6c60e10b0
#
_cell.length_a   1.000
_cell.length_b   1.000
_cell.length_c   1.000
_cell.angle_alpha   90.00
_cell.angle_beta   90.00
_cell.angle_gamma   90.00
#
_symmetry.space_group_name_H-M   'P 1'
#
loop_
_entity.id
_entity.type
_entity.pdbx_description
1 polymer ?
#
loop_
_entity_poly.entity_id
_entity_poly.type
_entity_poly.pdbx_seq_one_letter_code
_entity_poly.pdbx_strand_id
1 'polypeptide(L)'
;MIDLSSYKAIIFDMDGTLVDSMGAHIDAWQLTCDAFGYPFDRDYQYSLGGVPTFETVHLMNAKYGKSHDPAEVALYKKQAFEGLDHVPRLIQDTLDVFNHYKGSMPIAVETGSDRQHAQMVLNEHGLLAQLSALVTADDVTQGKPHPETFVRAAELMGVAPQHCVVFEDTDMGRKAAVDGGMACFMVDNTRLIY
;
A
#
# COMPACT_ATOMS: atom_id res chain seq x y z
N MET A 1 2.52 11.62 -20.42
CA MET A 1 1.98 10.26 -20.15
C MET A 1 3.15 9.30 -20.24
N ILE A 2 3.33 8.43 -19.25
CA ILE A 2 4.39 7.42 -19.27
C ILE A 2 4.09 6.34 -20.32
N ASP A 3 5.11 5.89 -21.05
CA ASP A 3 4.97 4.78 -22.01
C ASP A 3 5.19 3.44 -21.30
N LEU A 4 4.13 2.64 -21.20
CA LEU A 4 4.14 1.30 -20.62
C LEU A 4 3.99 0.18 -21.66
N SER A 5 4.23 0.47 -22.95
CA SER A 5 4.04 -0.49 -24.05
C SER A 5 4.88 -1.77 -23.93
N SER A 6 5.97 -1.75 -23.15
CA SER A 6 6.80 -2.93 -22.85
C SER A 6 6.20 -3.86 -21.79
N TYR A 7 5.16 -3.42 -21.06
CA TYR A 7 4.50 -4.20 -20.01
C TYR A 7 3.15 -4.74 -20.49
N LYS A 8 2.61 -5.72 -19.77
CA LYS A 8 1.32 -6.37 -20.05
C LYS A 8 0.30 -6.19 -18.93
N ALA A 9 0.72 -5.74 -17.76
CA ALA A 9 -0.15 -5.47 -16.62
C ALA A 9 0.44 -4.38 -15.74
N ILE A 10 -0.43 -3.70 -15.01
CA ILE A 10 -0.07 -2.66 -14.06
C ILE A 10 -0.56 -3.06 -12.67
N ILE A 11 0.26 -2.87 -11.66
CA ILE A 11 -0.10 -3.04 -10.26
C ILE A 11 0.15 -1.72 -9.55
N PHE A 12 -0.87 -1.18 -8.91
CA PHE A 12 -0.74 -0.01 -8.06
C PHE A 12 -0.76 -0.44 -6.60
N ASP A 13 0.16 0.06 -5.81
CA ASP A 13 -0.09 0.20 -4.39
C ASP A 13 -1.25 1.19 -4.16
N MET A 14 -1.90 1.12 -3.00
CA MET A 14 -3.06 1.95 -2.71
C MET A 14 -2.67 3.23 -1.96
N ASP A 15 -2.13 3.08 -0.75
CA ASP A 15 -1.96 4.15 0.22
C ASP A 15 -0.66 4.93 -0.03
N GLY A 16 -0.74 6.20 -0.44
CA GLY A 16 0.42 7.00 -0.87
C GLY A 16 0.71 6.90 -2.38
N THR A 17 0.04 5.98 -3.08
CA THR A 17 0.24 5.74 -4.51
C THR A 17 -0.99 6.10 -5.35
N LEU A 18 -2.14 5.46 -5.13
CA LEU A 18 -3.42 5.86 -5.76
C LEU A 18 -4.20 6.85 -4.90
N VAL A 19 -4.05 6.73 -3.58
CA VAL A 19 -4.81 7.47 -2.59
C VAL A 19 -3.85 8.22 -1.67
N ASP A 20 -4.07 9.53 -1.52
CA ASP A 20 -3.31 10.40 -0.61
C ASP A 20 -3.80 10.21 0.83
N SER A 21 -3.42 9.09 1.44
CA SER A 21 -3.83 8.66 2.78
C SER A 21 -2.69 8.58 3.79
N MET A 22 -1.42 8.70 3.34
CA MET A 22 -0.25 8.51 4.22
C MET A 22 -0.22 9.48 5.39
N GLY A 23 -0.69 10.73 5.19
CA GLY A 23 -0.82 11.69 6.30
C GLY A 23 -1.70 11.17 7.43
N ALA A 24 -2.88 10.66 7.10
CA ALA A 24 -3.81 10.09 8.08
C ALA A 24 -3.26 8.81 8.74
N HIS A 25 -2.54 7.96 7.98
CA HIS A 25 -1.87 6.81 8.58
C HIS A 25 -0.82 7.20 9.61
N ILE A 26 -0.02 8.24 9.33
CA ILE A 26 0.99 8.76 10.27
C ILE A 26 0.34 9.36 11.50
N ASP A 27 -0.74 10.12 11.36
CA ASP A 27 -1.46 10.71 12.48
C ASP A 27 -2.10 9.62 13.37
N ALA A 28 -2.67 8.58 12.78
CA ALA A 28 -3.17 7.42 13.52
C ALA A 28 -2.05 6.66 14.27
N TRP A 29 -0.86 6.54 13.66
CA TRP A 29 0.31 5.97 14.33
C TRP A 29 0.80 6.85 15.48
N GLN A 30 0.76 8.18 15.35
CA GLN A 30 1.08 9.07 16.47
C GLN A 30 0.16 8.83 17.66
N LEU A 31 -1.17 8.81 17.43
CA LEU A 31 -2.15 8.51 18.48
C LEU A 31 -1.89 7.14 19.12
N THR A 32 -1.53 6.15 18.31
CA THR A 32 -1.21 4.80 18.78
C THR A 32 0.06 4.78 19.62
N CYS A 33 1.11 5.47 19.18
CA CYS A 33 2.36 5.59 19.94
C CYS A 33 2.12 6.25 21.29
N ASP A 34 1.33 7.31 21.33
CA ASP A 34 0.99 8.02 22.58
C ASP A 34 0.23 7.11 23.56
N ALA A 35 -0.73 6.31 23.04
CA ALA A 35 -1.54 5.42 23.86
C ALA A 35 -0.75 4.24 24.45
N PHE A 36 0.20 3.68 23.68
CA PHE A 36 0.99 2.51 24.09
C PHE A 36 2.39 2.85 24.59
N GLY A 37 2.72 4.15 24.68
CA GLY A 37 4.02 4.60 25.20
C GLY A 37 5.20 4.20 24.31
N TYR A 38 5.01 4.14 23.00
CA TYR A 38 6.11 4.08 22.05
C TYR A 38 6.66 5.49 21.79
N PRO A 39 7.97 5.66 21.62
CA PRO A 39 8.50 6.88 21.03
C PRO A 39 7.95 7.08 19.61
N PHE A 40 7.35 8.23 19.34
CA PHE A 40 6.91 8.55 17.99
C PHE A 40 8.07 9.13 17.18
N ASP A 41 8.35 8.50 16.04
CA ASP A 41 9.35 8.90 15.05
C ASP A 41 8.66 8.88 13.68
N ARG A 42 8.36 10.07 13.14
CA ARG A 42 7.60 10.24 11.90
C ARG A 42 8.28 9.56 10.72
N ASP A 43 9.60 9.74 10.58
CA ASP A 43 10.36 9.20 9.46
C ASP A 43 10.42 7.67 9.52
N TYR A 44 10.54 7.13 10.73
CA TYR A 44 10.48 5.69 10.94
C TYR A 44 9.10 5.13 10.60
N GLN A 45 8.02 5.78 11.05
CA GLN A 45 6.66 5.34 10.70
C GLN A 45 6.42 5.39 9.20
N TYR A 46 6.90 6.45 8.53
CA TYR A 46 6.80 6.56 7.08
C TYR A 46 7.59 5.46 6.37
N SER A 47 8.79 5.11 6.87
CA SER A 47 9.61 4.03 6.31
C SER A 47 8.98 2.64 6.40
N LEU A 48 7.99 2.45 7.28
CA LEU A 48 7.19 1.23 7.42
C LEU A 48 5.89 1.26 6.60
N GLY A 49 5.69 2.27 5.77
CA GLY A 49 4.54 2.35 4.87
C GLY A 49 4.42 1.09 4.02
N GLY A 50 3.19 0.61 3.80
CA GLY A 50 2.93 -0.62 3.07
C GLY A 50 3.16 -1.93 3.84
N VAL A 51 3.87 -1.89 4.98
CA VAL A 51 4.01 -3.06 5.87
C VAL A 51 2.67 -3.30 6.59
N PRO A 52 2.16 -4.53 6.65
CA PRO A 52 0.95 -4.83 7.40
C PRO A 52 1.04 -4.36 8.85
N THR A 53 -0.05 -3.79 9.38
CA THR A 53 -0.07 -3.17 10.72
C THR A 53 0.43 -4.11 11.81
N PHE A 54 0.06 -5.39 11.73
CA PHE A 54 0.46 -6.40 12.70
C PHE A 54 1.99 -6.59 12.73
N GLU A 55 2.62 -6.65 11.56
CA GLU A 55 4.08 -6.77 11.43
C GLU A 55 4.78 -5.47 11.86
N THR A 56 4.19 -4.31 11.56
CA THR A 56 4.67 -3.02 12.05
C THR A 56 4.79 -3.01 13.57
N VAL A 57 3.81 -3.55 14.29
CA VAL A 57 3.85 -3.64 15.76
C VAL A 57 5.00 -4.55 16.24
N HIS A 58 5.26 -5.67 15.57
CA HIS A 58 6.41 -6.51 15.88
C HIS A 58 7.73 -5.75 15.73
N LEU A 59 7.88 -5.01 14.65
CA LEU A 59 9.07 -4.18 14.40
C LEU A 59 9.22 -3.07 15.45
N MET A 60 8.13 -2.41 15.84
CA MET A 60 8.14 -1.39 16.89
C MET A 60 8.48 -1.98 18.25
N ASN A 61 7.91 -3.13 18.61
CA ASN A 61 8.24 -3.85 19.83
C ASN A 61 9.73 -4.17 19.90
N ALA A 62 10.29 -4.70 18.81
CA ALA A 62 11.71 -5.03 18.73
C ALA A 62 12.59 -3.76 18.83
N LYS A 63 12.25 -2.70 18.10
CA LYS A 63 13.02 -1.45 18.10
C LYS A 63 13.04 -0.76 19.45
N TYR A 64 11.90 -0.73 20.15
CA TYR A 64 11.74 0.06 21.39
C TYR A 64 11.77 -0.79 22.68
N GLY A 65 12.07 -2.10 22.55
CA GLY A 65 12.14 -2.99 23.71
C GLY A 65 10.79 -3.14 24.42
N LYS A 66 9.70 -3.16 23.67
CA LYS A 66 8.33 -3.35 24.17
C LYS A 66 7.85 -4.78 23.86
N SER A 67 6.71 -5.14 24.49
CA SER A 67 6.10 -6.48 24.33
C SER A 67 4.56 -6.36 24.30
N HIS A 68 4.04 -5.31 23.67
CA HIS A 68 2.59 -5.13 23.50
C HIS A 68 2.04 -6.23 22.59
N ASP A 69 0.79 -6.63 22.85
CA ASP A 69 0.06 -7.53 21.97
C ASP A 69 -0.19 -6.86 20.60
N PRO A 70 0.32 -7.44 19.49
CA PRO A 70 0.12 -6.86 18.17
C PRO A 70 -1.35 -6.73 17.77
N ALA A 71 -2.23 -7.62 18.22
CA ALA A 71 -3.65 -7.55 17.91
C ALA A 71 -4.32 -6.34 18.60
N GLU A 72 -3.98 -6.08 19.87
CA GLU A 72 -4.49 -4.94 20.62
C GLU A 72 -4.05 -3.61 20.01
N VAL A 73 -2.75 -3.48 19.70
CA VAL A 73 -2.20 -2.26 19.10
C VAL A 73 -2.77 -2.02 17.70
N ALA A 74 -2.87 -3.07 16.88
CA ALA A 74 -3.43 -2.96 15.53
C ALA A 74 -4.90 -2.55 15.55
N LEU A 75 -5.69 -3.10 16.48
CA LEU A 75 -7.08 -2.70 16.67
C LEU A 75 -7.20 -1.22 17.07
N TYR A 76 -6.37 -0.77 18.01
CA TYR A 76 -6.37 0.64 18.41
C TYR A 76 -5.98 1.56 17.24
N LYS A 77 -4.93 1.20 16.49
CA LYS A 77 -4.50 1.98 15.32
C LYS A 77 -5.61 2.09 14.27
N LYS A 78 -6.35 0.99 14.03
CA LYS A 78 -7.50 1.00 13.12
C LYS A 78 -8.59 1.96 13.61
N GLN A 79 -8.97 1.89 14.89
CA GLN A 79 -9.96 2.79 15.49
C GLN A 79 -9.50 4.26 15.47
N ALA A 80 -8.22 4.51 15.74
CA ALA A 80 -7.64 5.85 15.65
C ALA A 80 -7.73 6.40 14.22
N PHE A 81 -7.40 5.60 13.20
CA PHE A 81 -7.51 5.98 11.80
C PHE A 81 -8.96 6.27 11.38
N GLU A 82 -9.90 5.39 11.75
CA GLU A 82 -11.33 5.56 11.47
C GLU A 82 -11.94 6.78 12.18
N GLY A 83 -11.36 7.20 13.31
CA GLY A 83 -11.78 8.39 14.06
C GLY A 83 -11.23 9.71 13.52
N LEU A 84 -10.30 9.69 12.57
CA LEU A 84 -9.78 10.90 11.94
C LEU A 84 -10.80 11.48 10.95
N ASP A 85 -10.98 12.79 10.95
CA ASP A 85 -11.76 13.49 9.92
C ASP A 85 -10.91 13.64 8.65
N HIS A 86 -10.72 12.53 7.96
CA HIS A 86 -9.91 12.45 6.75
C HIS A 86 -10.74 11.91 5.59
N VAL A 87 -10.82 12.70 4.53
CA VAL A 87 -11.40 12.26 3.25
C VAL A 87 -10.25 11.96 2.30
N PRO A 88 -9.97 10.69 2.01
CA PRO A 88 -8.89 10.33 1.08
C PRO A 88 -9.12 10.98 -0.28
N ARG A 89 -8.04 11.47 -0.90
CA ARG A 89 -8.10 12.02 -2.27
C ARG A 89 -7.30 11.11 -3.19
N LEU A 90 -7.71 11.05 -4.46
CA LEU A 90 -6.92 10.35 -5.46
C LEU A 90 -5.69 11.16 -5.85
N ILE A 91 -4.56 10.48 -6.03
CA ILE A 91 -3.32 11.06 -6.54
C ILE A 91 -3.44 11.16 -8.06
N GLN A 92 -3.43 12.39 -8.58
CA GLN A 92 -3.78 12.66 -9.98
C GLN A 92 -2.81 12.00 -10.96
N ASP A 93 -1.51 12.03 -10.68
CA ASP A 93 -0.48 11.50 -11.59
C ASP A 93 -0.67 9.99 -11.85
N THR A 94 -0.96 9.21 -10.81
CA THR A 94 -1.21 7.76 -10.94
C THR A 94 -2.62 7.46 -11.43
N LEU A 95 -3.60 8.28 -11.07
CA LEU A 95 -4.96 8.19 -11.62
C LEU A 95 -4.98 8.42 -13.14
N ASP A 96 -4.17 9.32 -13.65
CA ASP A 96 -4.04 9.56 -15.09
C ASP A 96 -3.47 8.32 -15.80
N VAL A 97 -2.48 7.65 -15.21
CA VAL A 97 -1.96 6.36 -15.71
C VAL A 97 -3.05 5.29 -15.67
N PHE A 98 -3.74 5.14 -14.54
CA PHE A 98 -4.86 4.21 -14.39
C PHE A 98 -5.91 4.41 -15.49
N ASN A 99 -6.39 5.65 -15.65
CA ASN A 99 -7.43 5.98 -16.62
C ASN A 99 -7.00 5.76 -18.08
N HIS A 100 -5.72 5.97 -18.38
CA HIS A 100 -5.19 5.77 -19.72
C HIS A 100 -5.14 4.27 -20.10
N TYR A 101 -4.79 3.41 -19.14
CA TYR A 101 -4.53 1.99 -19.44
C TYR A 101 -5.66 1.02 -19.07
N LYS A 102 -6.66 1.42 -18.27
CA LYS A 102 -7.74 0.53 -17.78
C LYS A 102 -8.56 -0.18 -18.86
N GLY A 103 -8.52 0.27 -20.09
CA GLY A 103 -9.22 -0.37 -21.24
C GLY A 103 -8.32 -1.25 -22.10
N SER A 104 -7.00 -1.25 -21.86
CA SER A 104 -6.01 -1.92 -22.71
C SER A 104 -5.10 -2.90 -21.97
N MET A 105 -4.97 -2.75 -20.65
CA MET A 105 -4.18 -3.64 -19.80
C MET A 105 -4.97 -4.05 -18.56
N PRO A 106 -4.78 -5.28 -18.04
CA PRO A 106 -5.27 -5.62 -16.71
C PRO A 106 -4.55 -4.77 -15.65
N ILE A 107 -5.35 -4.28 -14.70
CA ILE A 107 -4.87 -3.45 -13.58
C ILE A 107 -5.25 -4.12 -12.28
N ALA A 108 -4.29 -4.26 -11.37
CA ALA A 108 -4.51 -4.68 -10.00
C ALA A 108 -4.20 -3.55 -9.03
N VAL A 109 -4.82 -3.60 -7.86
CA VAL A 109 -4.39 -2.87 -6.67
C VAL A 109 -3.88 -3.87 -5.65
N GLU A 110 -2.79 -3.50 -4.99
CA GLU A 110 -2.20 -4.20 -3.87
C GLU A 110 -2.08 -3.25 -2.69
N THR A 111 -2.28 -3.74 -1.46
CA THR A 111 -2.15 -2.91 -0.25
C THR A 111 -1.85 -3.74 0.99
N GLY A 112 -1.08 -3.16 1.92
CA GLY A 112 -0.90 -3.68 3.28
C GLY A 112 -2.10 -3.47 4.21
N SER A 113 -3.17 -2.83 3.73
CA SER A 113 -4.43 -2.66 4.46
C SER A 113 -5.29 -3.92 4.42
N ASP A 114 -6.24 -4.06 5.37
CA ASP A 114 -7.21 -5.14 5.34
C ASP A 114 -8.21 -4.98 4.16
N ARG A 115 -8.84 -6.09 3.79
CA ARG A 115 -9.76 -6.15 2.65
C ARG A 115 -10.97 -5.23 2.79
N GLN A 116 -11.52 -5.14 4.00
CA GLN A 116 -12.71 -4.32 4.26
C GLN A 116 -12.39 -2.84 3.99
N HIS A 117 -11.27 -2.36 4.50
CA HIS A 117 -10.80 -0.99 4.30
C HIS A 117 -10.48 -0.72 2.83
N ALA A 118 -9.71 -1.59 2.19
CA ALA A 118 -9.34 -1.43 0.79
C ALA A 118 -10.57 -1.37 -0.14
N GLN A 119 -11.53 -2.26 0.06
CA GLN A 119 -12.77 -2.26 -0.73
C GLN A 119 -13.59 -0.99 -0.50
N MET A 120 -13.69 -0.51 0.74
CA MET A 120 -14.41 0.72 1.07
C MET A 120 -13.80 1.91 0.31
N VAL A 121 -12.50 2.14 0.45
CA VAL A 121 -11.79 3.26 -0.19
C VAL A 121 -11.90 3.19 -1.72
N LEU A 122 -11.59 2.03 -2.31
CA LEU A 122 -11.62 1.87 -3.77
C LEU A 122 -13.04 1.98 -4.35
N ASN A 123 -14.05 1.54 -3.61
CA ASN A 123 -15.45 1.65 -4.03
C ASN A 123 -15.95 3.10 -3.96
N GLU A 124 -15.57 3.85 -2.92
CA GLU A 124 -15.92 5.27 -2.78
C GLU A 124 -15.43 6.09 -3.98
N HIS A 125 -14.26 5.75 -4.51
CA HIS A 125 -13.69 6.38 -5.70
C HIS A 125 -14.09 5.73 -7.03
N GLY A 126 -14.95 4.70 -7.00
CA GLY A 126 -15.41 4.00 -8.20
C GLY A 126 -14.31 3.20 -8.93
N LEU A 127 -13.20 2.90 -8.26
CA LEU A 127 -12.07 2.17 -8.84
C LEU A 127 -12.25 0.65 -8.73
N LEU A 128 -12.88 0.16 -7.66
CA LEU A 128 -12.96 -1.28 -7.36
C LEU A 128 -13.52 -2.11 -8.53
N ALA A 129 -14.60 -1.66 -9.14
CA ALA A 129 -15.25 -2.36 -10.26
C ALA A 129 -14.44 -2.36 -11.56
N GLN A 130 -13.35 -1.59 -11.62
CA GLN A 130 -12.48 -1.46 -12.78
C GLN A 130 -11.20 -2.29 -12.67
N LEU A 131 -10.98 -2.94 -11.53
CA LEU A 131 -9.80 -3.75 -11.26
C LEU A 131 -9.95 -5.17 -11.80
N SER A 132 -8.84 -5.72 -12.31
CA SER A 132 -8.71 -7.13 -12.64
C SER A 132 -8.43 -7.99 -11.41
N ALA A 133 -7.76 -7.41 -10.39
CA ALA A 133 -7.48 -8.07 -9.13
C ALA A 133 -7.30 -7.03 -7.99
N LEU A 134 -7.60 -7.47 -6.77
CA LEU A 134 -7.28 -6.76 -5.53
C LEU A 134 -6.58 -7.74 -4.58
N VAL A 135 -5.37 -7.38 -4.14
CA VAL A 135 -4.60 -8.12 -3.13
C VAL A 135 -4.45 -7.24 -1.89
N THR A 136 -4.70 -7.79 -0.74
CA THR A 136 -4.70 -7.11 0.56
C THR A 136 -3.85 -7.89 1.56
N ALA A 137 -3.62 -7.36 2.75
CA ALA A 137 -2.93 -8.08 3.82
C ALA A 137 -3.58 -9.44 4.13
N ASP A 138 -4.88 -9.59 3.89
CA ASP A 138 -5.62 -10.83 4.18
C ASP A 138 -5.35 -11.95 3.15
N ASP A 139 -4.71 -11.66 2.04
CA ASP A 139 -4.50 -12.60 0.92
C ASP A 139 -3.10 -13.22 0.89
N VAL A 140 -2.22 -12.76 1.75
CA VAL A 140 -0.80 -13.15 1.78
C VAL A 140 -0.36 -13.55 3.17
N THR A 141 0.67 -14.36 3.25
CA THR A 141 1.30 -14.75 4.51
C THR A 141 2.44 -13.82 4.89
N GLN A 142 3.08 -13.21 3.90
CA GLN A 142 4.20 -12.30 4.07
C GLN A 142 3.94 -11.02 3.28
N GLY A 143 3.74 -9.91 4.01
CA GLY A 143 3.60 -8.58 3.41
C GLY A 143 4.95 -7.96 3.03
N LYS A 144 4.91 -6.74 2.46
CA LYS A 144 6.10 -5.94 2.13
C LYS A 144 7.08 -5.91 3.31
N PRO A 145 8.38 -6.07 3.09
CA PRO A 145 9.10 -6.06 1.80
C PRO A 145 9.19 -7.44 1.08
N HIS A 146 8.44 -8.46 1.52
CA HIS A 146 8.39 -9.74 0.82
C HIS A 146 7.60 -9.58 -0.50
N PRO A 147 8.02 -10.21 -1.62
CA PRO A 147 7.39 -10.03 -2.93
C PRO A 147 6.03 -10.71 -3.09
N GLU A 148 5.59 -11.53 -2.13
CA GLU A 148 4.38 -12.35 -2.23
C GLU A 148 3.16 -11.54 -2.70
N THR A 149 2.99 -10.35 -2.17
CA THR A 149 1.85 -9.50 -2.42
C THR A 149 1.74 -9.07 -3.90
N PHE A 150 2.84 -8.63 -4.51
CA PHE A 150 2.87 -8.27 -5.93
C PHE A 150 2.86 -9.49 -6.85
N VAL A 151 3.55 -10.57 -6.47
CA VAL A 151 3.53 -11.85 -7.22
C VAL A 151 2.10 -12.38 -7.25
N ARG A 152 1.38 -12.33 -6.12
CA ARG A 152 -0.01 -12.75 -6.04
C ARG A 152 -0.92 -11.91 -6.96
N ALA A 153 -0.71 -10.61 -7.04
CA ALA A 153 -1.45 -9.74 -7.94
C ALA A 153 -1.21 -10.12 -9.42
N ALA A 154 0.05 -10.37 -9.79
CA ALA A 154 0.42 -10.83 -11.14
C ALA A 154 -0.23 -12.18 -11.48
N GLU A 155 -0.21 -13.15 -10.55
CA GLU A 155 -0.87 -14.45 -10.72
C GLU A 155 -2.37 -14.32 -10.96
N LEU A 156 -3.06 -13.48 -10.18
CA LEU A 156 -4.50 -13.26 -10.33
C LEU A 156 -4.86 -12.61 -11.67
N MET A 157 -3.96 -11.80 -12.22
CA MET A 157 -4.12 -11.23 -13.56
C MET A 157 -3.69 -12.19 -14.68
N GLY A 158 -3.06 -13.34 -14.37
CA GLY A 158 -2.54 -14.29 -15.36
C GLY A 158 -1.34 -13.76 -16.15
N VAL A 159 -0.56 -12.84 -15.58
CA VAL A 159 0.59 -12.19 -16.22
C VAL A 159 1.86 -12.53 -15.44
N ALA A 160 2.92 -12.94 -16.17
CA ALA A 160 4.20 -13.24 -15.53
C ALA A 160 4.81 -11.95 -14.91
N PRO A 161 5.42 -12.03 -13.70
CA PRO A 161 5.93 -10.87 -12.97
C PRO A 161 6.81 -9.93 -13.80
N GLN A 162 7.73 -10.46 -14.62
CA GLN A 162 8.63 -9.67 -15.46
C GLN A 162 7.92 -8.83 -16.54
N HIS A 163 6.63 -9.05 -16.76
CA HIS A 163 5.78 -8.28 -17.66
C HIS A 163 4.81 -7.34 -16.92
N CYS A 164 4.91 -7.30 -15.61
CA CYS A 164 4.17 -6.35 -14.77
C CYS A 164 5.03 -5.13 -14.44
N VAL A 165 4.37 -4.00 -14.27
CA VAL A 165 4.97 -2.79 -13.70
C VAL A 165 4.22 -2.39 -12.45
N VAL A 166 4.95 -2.02 -11.41
CA VAL A 166 4.41 -1.58 -10.12
C VAL A 166 4.55 -0.08 -9.99
N PHE A 167 3.56 0.57 -9.40
CA PHE A 167 3.62 1.95 -8.89
C PHE A 167 3.56 1.90 -7.38
N GLU A 168 4.47 2.61 -6.69
CA GLU A 168 4.69 2.51 -5.25
C GLU A 168 5.32 3.78 -4.70
N ASP A 169 5.05 4.12 -3.43
CA ASP A 169 5.61 5.30 -2.76
C ASP A 169 6.69 4.96 -1.71
N THR A 170 6.82 3.69 -1.29
CA THR A 170 7.73 3.28 -0.23
C THR A 170 8.93 2.46 -0.72
N ASP A 171 10.07 2.57 -0.02
CA ASP A 171 11.22 1.70 -0.30
C ASP A 171 10.94 0.21 0.00
N MET A 172 10.05 -0.08 0.96
CA MET A 172 9.64 -1.45 1.29
C MET A 172 8.86 -2.08 0.13
N GLY A 173 7.91 -1.34 -0.44
CA GLY A 173 7.16 -1.81 -1.60
C GLY A 173 8.01 -1.88 -2.86
N ARG A 174 8.89 -0.89 -3.09
CA ARG A 174 9.86 -0.95 -4.19
C ARG A 174 10.72 -2.21 -4.10
N LYS A 175 11.23 -2.52 -2.88
CA LYS A 175 11.99 -3.76 -2.66
C LYS A 175 11.16 -5.00 -2.99
N ALA A 176 9.93 -5.06 -2.52
CA ALA A 176 9.02 -6.18 -2.80
C ALA A 176 8.78 -6.37 -4.31
N ALA A 177 8.55 -5.28 -5.05
CA ALA A 177 8.35 -5.32 -6.50
C ALA A 177 9.60 -5.84 -7.23
N VAL A 178 10.78 -5.31 -6.91
CA VAL A 178 12.06 -5.70 -7.54
C VAL A 178 12.41 -7.14 -7.20
N ASP A 179 12.28 -7.57 -5.95
CA ASP A 179 12.53 -8.96 -5.53
C ASP A 179 11.53 -9.93 -6.19
N GLY A 180 10.32 -9.44 -6.52
CA GLY A 180 9.32 -10.18 -7.30
C GLY A 180 9.59 -10.21 -8.82
N GLY A 181 10.67 -9.59 -9.29
CA GLY A 181 11.05 -9.55 -10.70
C GLY A 181 10.28 -8.52 -11.53
N MET A 182 9.69 -7.50 -10.90
CA MET A 182 8.89 -6.46 -11.53
C MET A 182 9.65 -5.13 -11.62
N ALA A 183 9.37 -4.33 -12.65
CA ALA A 183 9.78 -2.93 -12.67
C ALA A 183 8.92 -2.12 -11.69
N CYS A 184 9.49 -1.06 -11.12
CA CYS A 184 8.78 -0.21 -10.17
C CYS A 184 9.02 1.27 -10.51
N PHE A 185 7.94 2.02 -10.64
CA PHE A 185 7.94 3.48 -10.68
C PHE A 185 7.56 4.02 -9.30
N MET A 186 8.31 5.02 -8.85
CA MET A 186 8.10 5.60 -7.53
C MET A 186 7.16 6.80 -7.59
N VAL A 187 6.36 6.93 -6.54
CA VAL A 187 5.55 8.12 -6.28
C VAL A 187 6.15 8.81 -5.06
N ASP A 188 6.47 10.09 -5.16
CA ASP A 188 6.97 10.89 -4.05
C ASP A 188 6.15 12.18 -3.94
N ASN A 189 5.70 12.50 -2.72
CA ASN A 189 4.87 13.67 -2.45
C ASN A 189 3.69 13.81 -3.45
N THR A 190 2.97 12.73 -3.68
CA THR A 190 1.85 12.63 -4.64
C THR A 190 2.22 12.87 -6.11
N ARG A 191 3.51 12.80 -6.45
CA ARG A 191 4.02 12.97 -7.82
C ARG A 191 4.75 11.74 -8.31
N LEU A 192 4.48 11.35 -9.53
CA LEU A 192 5.17 10.24 -10.19
C LEU A 192 6.59 10.64 -10.56
N ILE A 193 7.58 9.86 -10.11
CA ILE A 193 9.00 10.04 -10.42
C ILE A 193 9.35 9.18 -11.64
N TYR A 194 9.97 9.81 -12.66
CA TYR A 194 10.39 9.19 -13.91
C TYR A 194 11.87 8.82 -13.90
#